data_f09a533735342aebf502813648a0f35d
#
_entry.id   f09a533735342aebf502813648a0f35d
#
_cell.length_a   1.000
_cell.length_b   1.000
_cell.length_c   1.000
_cell.angle_alpha   90.00
_cell.angle_beta   90.00
_cell.angle_gamma   90.00
#
_symmetry.space_group_name_H-M   'P 1'
#
loop_
_entity.id
_entity.type
_entity.pdbx_description
1 polymer ?
#
loop_
_entity_poly.entity_id
_entity_poly.type
_entity_poly.pdbx_seq_one_letter_code
_entity_poly.pdbx_strand_id
1 'polypeptide(L)'
;LWEVGSESGTLTEEELQQMLENIDSFTPEEALEIDKLVDELSDRKNKQAARDDLIAFCLHIDSTYRVGRHHRILADMLMAIERGPNVEDGKDRVCVNIPPRHGKSQLVSIYFPAWYLGRNPSHKVMMVSHTTDLAVDFGRKVRNLIDEEVYSDIFPAVKLATDSKSAGRWNTNFGGEYFACGIGSSIAGRGAHLLLVDDPHSEQDVINGNFAVFEKAYEWFTFGARTRLMPGGRVAIVQTRWHMDDLTGRVTKDMVQNPGSDQYEIIEFPAILDAERVDPDTGETVYVQKPLWPEFFDLAALMRTKASMPVFQWNAQYQQSPTAEEAAIVKRDWWQIWDQDSPPHCEYIIMSL
;
A
#
# COMPACT_ATOMS: atom_id res chain seq x y z
N LEU A 1 -23.69 33.31 -22.74
CA LEU A 1 -23.90 31.89 -22.40
C LEU A 1 -22.78 31.11 -23.06
N TRP A 2 -21.75 30.86 -22.29
CA TRP A 2 -20.57 30.08 -22.74
C TRP A 2 -20.58 28.69 -22.12
N GLU A 3 -20.17 27.68 -22.87
CA GLU A 3 -20.00 26.32 -22.39
C GLU A 3 -18.54 25.88 -22.59
N VAL A 4 -17.99 25.13 -21.64
CA VAL A 4 -16.64 24.56 -21.72
C VAL A 4 -16.71 23.14 -22.28
N GLY A 5 -16.08 22.87 -23.43
CA GLY A 5 -16.05 21.52 -24.03
C GLY A 5 -15.28 21.47 -25.35
N SER A 6 -15.18 20.28 -25.96
CA SER A 6 -14.33 19.97 -27.12
C SER A 6 -14.99 20.16 -28.49
N GLU A 7 -16.14 20.83 -28.62
CA GLU A 7 -16.82 21.09 -29.92
C GLU A 7 -16.84 22.56 -30.28
N SER A 8 -16.99 22.88 -31.57
CA SER A 8 -16.93 24.23 -32.09
C SER A 8 -17.98 25.17 -31.47
N GLY A 9 -17.54 26.07 -30.62
CA GLY A 9 -18.37 27.03 -29.87
C GLY A 9 -18.12 27.01 -28.35
N THR A 10 -17.19 26.17 -27.87
CA THR A 10 -16.82 26.06 -26.46
C THR A 10 -15.46 26.72 -26.22
N LEU A 11 -15.36 27.49 -25.10
CA LEU A 11 -14.12 28.13 -24.70
C LEU A 11 -13.05 27.08 -24.39
N THR A 12 -11.85 27.30 -24.91
CA THR A 12 -10.66 26.52 -24.54
C THR A 12 -10.15 26.97 -23.17
N GLU A 13 -9.36 26.13 -22.55
CA GLU A 13 -8.71 26.45 -21.28
C GLU A 13 -7.82 27.69 -21.35
N GLU A 14 -7.08 27.83 -22.47
CA GLU A 14 -6.21 28.99 -22.71
C GLU A 14 -7.03 30.27 -22.86
N GLU A 15 -8.16 30.24 -23.57
CA GLU A 15 -9.07 31.38 -23.71
C GLU A 15 -9.67 31.78 -22.36
N LEU A 16 -10.09 30.79 -21.54
CA LEU A 16 -10.63 31.06 -20.21
C LEU A 16 -9.57 31.67 -19.28
N GLN A 17 -8.33 31.21 -19.36
CA GLN A 17 -7.21 31.77 -18.60
C GLN A 17 -6.89 33.19 -19.03
N GLN A 18 -6.92 33.52 -20.32
CA GLN A 18 -6.78 34.88 -20.84
C GLN A 18 -7.92 35.79 -20.38
N MET A 19 -9.16 35.31 -20.33
CA MET A 19 -10.30 36.04 -19.81
C MET A 19 -10.14 36.33 -18.31
N LEU A 20 -9.65 35.39 -17.54
CA LEU A 20 -9.37 35.55 -16.11
C LEU A 20 -8.26 36.61 -15.85
N GLU A 21 -7.19 36.58 -16.65
CA GLU A 21 -6.12 37.59 -16.57
C GLU A 21 -6.59 39.00 -16.90
N ASN A 22 -7.65 39.15 -17.69
CA ASN A 22 -8.23 40.42 -18.09
C ASN A 22 -9.61 40.66 -17.44
N ILE A 23 -9.89 40.07 -16.30
CA ILE A 23 -11.22 40.07 -15.66
C ILE A 23 -11.74 41.49 -15.40
N ASP A 24 -10.86 42.42 -15.11
CA ASP A 24 -11.21 43.84 -14.90
C ASP A 24 -11.77 44.54 -16.15
N SER A 25 -11.61 43.96 -17.34
CA SER A 25 -12.16 44.45 -18.59
C SER A 25 -13.61 44.05 -18.88
N PHE A 26 -14.15 43.13 -18.09
CA PHE A 26 -15.49 42.62 -18.22
C PHE A 26 -16.48 43.30 -17.28
N THR A 27 -17.75 43.24 -17.61
CA THR A 27 -18.80 43.67 -16.70
C THR A 27 -18.88 42.76 -15.46
N PRO A 28 -19.44 43.24 -14.31
CA PRO A 28 -19.56 42.41 -13.11
C PRO A 28 -20.34 41.12 -13.34
N GLU A 29 -21.30 41.10 -14.26
CA GLU A 29 -22.08 39.90 -14.60
C GLU A 29 -21.25 38.92 -15.42
N GLU A 30 -20.46 39.36 -16.39
CA GLU A 30 -19.53 38.56 -17.19
C GLU A 30 -18.39 38.02 -16.33
N ALA A 31 -17.83 38.82 -15.43
CA ALA A 31 -16.80 38.39 -14.50
C ALA A 31 -17.30 37.25 -13.60
N LEU A 32 -18.53 37.32 -13.09
CA LEU A 32 -19.14 36.28 -12.31
C LEU A 32 -19.37 34.97 -13.11
N GLU A 33 -19.70 35.11 -14.40
CA GLU A 33 -19.83 33.94 -15.31
C GLU A 33 -18.48 33.30 -15.60
N ILE A 34 -17.43 34.09 -15.80
CA ILE A 34 -16.05 33.61 -15.97
C ILE A 34 -15.59 32.83 -14.72
N ASP A 35 -15.77 33.38 -13.51
CA ASP A 35 -15.42 32.71 -12.25
C ASP A 35 -16.12 31.36 -12.14
N LYS A 36 -17.42 31.27 -12.45
CA LYS A 36 -18.14 29.99 -12.44
C LYS A 36 -17.57 28.98 -13.43
N LEU A 37 -17.22 29.40 -14.63
CA LEU A 37 -16.62 28.52 -15.64
C LEU A 37 -15.23 28.02 -15.21
N VAL A 38 -14.44 28.86 -14.54
CA VAL A 38 -13.14 28.49 -13.95
C VAL A 38 -13.33 27.45 -12.86
N ASP A 39 -14.30 27.66 -11.95
CA ASP A 39 -14.61 26.72 -10.89
C ASP A 39 -15.09 25.36 -11.45
N GLU A 40 -15.96 25.37 -12.46
CA GLU A 40 -16.42 24.15 -13.13
C GLU A 40 -15.28 23.40 -13.84
N LEU A 41 -14.38 24.11 -14.50
CA LEU A 41 -13.21 23.52 -15.14
C LEU A 41 -12.27 22.91 -14.11
N SER A 42 -12.00 23.61 -13.02
CA SER A 42 -11.19 23.14 -11.90
C SER A 42 -11.78 21.88 -11.28
N ASP A 43 -13.09 21.86 -11.03
CA ASP A 43 -13.80 20.69 -10.51
C ASP A 43 -13.70 19.49 -11.45
N ARG A 44 -13.91 19.69 -12.76
CA ARG A 44 -13.74 18.64 -13.79
C ARG A 44 -12.32 18.08 -13.80
N LYS A 45 -11.30 18.95 -13.73
CA LYS A 45 -9.88 18.52 -13.66
C LYS A 45 -9.58 17.73 -12.41
N ASN A 46 -10.05 18.17 -11.25
CA ASN A 46 -9.87 17.49 -9.99
C ASN A 46 -10.53 16.10 -10.00
N LYS A 47 -11.73 15.97 -10.53
CA LYS A 47 -12.42 14.71 -10.73
C LYS A 47 -11.69 13.79 -11.71
N GLN A 48 -11.16 14.34 -12.81
CA GLN A 48 -10.37 13.56 -13.75
C GLN A 48 -9.05 13.09 -13.14
N ALA A 49 -8.35 13.97 -12.43
CA ALA A 49 -7.13 13.60 -11.69
C ALA A 49 -7.42 12.47 -10.67
N ALA A 50 -8.54 12.56 -9.94
CA ALA A 50 -8.96 11.52 -8.99
C ALA A 50 -9.32 10.18 -9.68
N ARG A 51 -9.77 10.19 -10.94
CA ARG A 51 -9.97 8.95 -11.72
C ARG A 51 -8.64 8.31 -12.13
N ASP A 52 -7.63 9.11 -12.46
CA ASP A 52 -6.40 8.65 -13.09
C ASP A 52 -5.28 8.38 -12.08
N ASP A 53 -5.31 9.04 -10.92
CA ASP A 53 -4.28 8.94 -9.87
C ASP A 53 -4.88 8.57 -8.52
N LEU A 54 -4.33 7.54 -7.88
CA LEU A 54 -4.83 7.02 -6.61
C LEU A 54 -4.63 8.02 -5.46
N ILE A 55 -3.55 8.80 -5.44
CA ILE A 55 -3.34 9.81 -4.39
C ILE A 55 -4.28 10.99 -4.57
N ALA A 56 -4.51 11.42 -5.82
CA ALA A 56 -5.51 12.44 -6.11
C ALA A 56 -6.92 11.98 -5.70
N PHE A 57 -7.26 10.71 -5.92
CA PHE A 57 -8.48 10.09 -5.41
C PHE A 57 -8.56 10.18 -3.89
N CYS A 58 -7.52 9.74 -3.16
CA CYS A 58 -7.50 9.82 -1.70
C CYS A 58 -7.75 11.24 -1.18
N LEU A 59 -7.09 12.23 -1.78
CA LEU A 59 -7.21 13.65 -1.39
C LEU A 59 -8.57 14.25 -1.77
N HIS A 60 -9.19 13.76 -2.83
CA HIS A 60 -10.54 14.17 -3.22
C HIS A 60 -11.60 13.63 -2.25
N ILE A 61 -11.44 12.36 -1.82
CA ILE A 61 -12.32 11.72 -0.82
C ILE A 61 -12.11 12.32 0.57
N ASP A 62 -10.86 12.55 0.97
CA ASP A 62 -10.48 13.05 2.29
C ASP A 62 -9.37 14.08 2.15
N SER A 63 -9.72 15.36 2.15
CA SER A 63 -8.76 16.47 2.04
C SER A 63 -7.78 16.56 3.22
N THR A 64 -8.06 15.85 4.31
CA THR A 64 -7.19 15.78 5.49
C THR A 64 -6.19 14.62 5.44
N TYR A 65 -6.27 13.77 4.40
CA TYR A 65 -5.39 12.62 4.24
C TYR A 65 -3.93 13.05 4.12
N ARG A 66 -3.09 12.54 5.02
CA ARG A 66 -1.66 12.90 5.08
C ARG A 66 -0.83 12.00 4.19
N VAL A 67 -0.35 12.55 3.09
CA VAL A 67 0.44 11.81 2.11
C VAL A 67 1.92 11.96 2.40
N GLY A 68 2.58 10.85 2.79
CA GLY A 68 4.04 10.76 2.84
C GLY A 68 4.63 10.28 1.50
N ARG A 69 5.96 10.40 1.33
CA ARG A 69 6.65 9.95 0.12
C ARG A 69 6.42 8.44 -0.16
N HIS A 70 6.42 7.61 0.87
CA HIS A 70 6.17 6.17 0.76
C HIS A 70 4.74 5.86 0.28
N HIS A 71 3.74 6.69 0.62
CA HIS A 71 2.37 6.53 0.10
C HIS A 71 2.31 6.74 -1.41
N ARG A 72 3.09 7.68 -1.97
CA ARG A 72 3.16 7.90 -3.43
C ARG A 72 3.76 6.69 -4.12
N ILE A 73 4.90 6.18 -3.62
CA ILE A 73 5.54 4.97 -4.17
C ILE A 73 4.60 3.76 -4.09
N LEU A 74 3.91 3.58 -2.95
CA LEU A 74 2.93 2.51 -2.78
C LEU A 74 1.75 2.68 -3.74
N ALA A 75 1.24 3.89 -3.92
CA ALA A 75 0.17 4.18 -4.87
C ALA A 75 0.59 3.89 -6.32
N ASP A 76 1.81 4.27 -6.73
CA ASP A 76 2.35 3.96 -8.06
C ASP A 76 2.40 2.46 -8.31
N MET A 77 2.79 1.66 -7.31
CA MET A 77 2.79 0.20 -7.39
C MET A 77 1.37 -0.37 -7.50
N LEU A 78 0.42 0.16 -6.74
CA LEU A 78 -0.98 -0.26 -6.80
C LEU A 78 -1.63 0.12 -8.15
N MET A 79 -1.29 1.28 -8.69
CA MET A 79 -1.73 1.68 -10.03
C MET A 79 -1.09 0.80 -11.11
N ALA A 80 0.16 0.38 -10.95
CA ALA A 80 0.80 -0.59 -11.84
C ALA A 80 0.08 -1.97 -11.80
N ILE A 81 -0.37 -2.41 -10.64
CA ILE A 81 -1.23 -3.59 -10.47
C ILE A 81 -2.60 -3.36 -11.16
N GLU A 82 -3.19 -2.19 -11.05
CA GLU A 82 -4.46 -1.87 -11.73
C GLU A 82 -4.30 -1.95 -13.25
N ARG A 83 -3.23 -1.43 -13.82
CA ARG A 83 -2.94 -1.53 -15.26
C ARG A 83 -2.74 -2.97 -15.72
N GLY A 84 -2.08 -3.81 -14.88
CA GLY A 84 -1.82 -5.22 -15.18
C GLY A 84 -0.68 -5.44 -16.17
N PRO A 85 -0.23 -6.71 -16.34
CA PRO A 85 1.04 -7.04 -16.98
C PRO A 85 1.09 -6.86 -18.50
N ASN A 86 -0.04 -6.58 -19.15
CA ASN A 86 -0.13 -6.51 -20.61
C ASN A 86 0.09 -5.10 -21.16
N VAL A 87 0.42 -4.14 -20.32
CA VAL A 87 0.71 -2.75 -20.69
C VAL A 87 2.06 -2.33 -20.12
N GLU A 88 2.63 -1.28 -20.70
CA GLU A 88 3.88 -0.69 -20.24
C GLU A 88 3.75 -0.27 -18.77
N ASP A 89 4.78 -0.54 -17.97
CA ASP A 89 4.82 -0.32 -16.52
C ASP A 89 3.70 -1.00 -15.71
N GLY A 90 2.94 -1.89 -16.31
CA GLY A 90 1.94 -2.69 -15.62
C GLY A 90 2.56 -3.90 -14.92
N LYS A 91 1.95 -4.32 -13.80
CA LYS A 91 2.42 -5.44 -12.97
C LYS A 91 1.28 -6.38 -12.62
N ASP A 92 1.62 -7.63 -12.30
CA ASP A 92 0.64 -8.61 -11.84
C ASP A 92 0.93 -9.15 -10.44
N ARG A 93 2.16 -8.97 -9.93
CA ARG A 93 2.60 -9.46 -8.63
C ARG A 93 3.44 -8.41 -7.92
N VAL A 94 2.94 -7.90 -6.78
CA VAL A 94 3.71 -7.00 -5.91
C VAL A 94 3.65 -7.46 -4.46
N CYS A 95 4.73 -7.22 -3.73
CA CYS A 95 4.82 -7.46 -2.31
C CYS A 95 5.45 -6.23 -1.64
N VAL A 96 4.73 -5.59 -0.74
CA VAL A 96 5.17 -4.37 -0.08
C VAL A 96 5.23 -4.58 1.42
N ASN A 97 6.42 -4.36 1.99
CA ASN A 97 6.64 -4.45 3.42
C ASN A 97 6.80 -3.05 4.00
N ILE A 98 5.99 -2.72 5.02
CA ILE A 98 5.89 -1.37 5.56
C ILE A 98 5.62 -1.41 7.08
N PRO A 99 6.20 -0.49 7.89
CA PRO A 99 6.04 -0.49 9.33
C PRO A 99 4.59 -0.29 9.77
N PRO A 100 4.22 -0.71 10.99
CA PRO A 100 2.91 -0.46 11.55
C PRO A 100 2.65 1.05 11.67
N ARG A 101 1.37 1.45 11.54
CA ARG A 101 0.93 2.86 11.65
C ARG A 101 1.47 3.82 10.60
N HIS A 102 2.01 3.33 9.49
CA HIS A 102 2.46 4.16 8.37
C HIS A 102 1.43 4.23 7.22
N GLY A 103 0.13 4.16 7.53
CA GLY A 103 -0.96 4.44 6.58
C GLY A 103 -1.31 3.34 5.58
N LYS A 104 -0.63 2.16 5.63
CA LYS A 104 -0.79 1.11 4.63
C LYS A 104 -2.23 0.65 4.42
N SER A 105 -2.93 0.23 5.48
CA SER A 105 -4.26 -0.38 5.35
C SER A 105 -5.32 0.62 4.88
N GLN A 106 -5.21 1.90 5.21
CA GLN A 106 -6.12 2.92 4.69
C GLN A 106 -5.99 3.06 3.17
N LEU A 107 -4.74 3.13 2.67
CA LEU A 107 -4.49 3.23 1.24
C LEU A 107 -4.83 1.92 0.50
N VAL A 108 -4.32 0.77 0.99
CA VAL A 108 -4.40 -0.51 0.28
C VAL A 108 -5.75 -1.19 0.43
N SER A 109 -6.36 -1.12 1.63
CA SER A 109 -7.53 -1.94 1.97
C SER A 109 -8.84 -1.17 1.93
N ILE A 110 -8.78 0.19 1.80
CA ILE A 110 -9.98 1.03 1.71
C ILE A 110 -9.98 1.83 0.40
N TYR A 111 -9.01 2.74 0.19
CA TYR A 111 -9.04 3.62 -0.98
C TYR A 111 -8.76 2.88 -2.28
N PHE A 112 -7.73 2.05 -2.32
CA PHE A 112 -7.37 1.35 -3.55
C PHE A 112 -8.47 0.43 -4.08
N PRO A 113 -9.12 -0.46 -3.31
CA PRO A 113 -10.20 -1.29 -3.84
C PRO A 113 -11.43 -0.48 -4.27
N ALA A 114 -11.75 0.65 -3.62
CA ALA A 114 -12.80 1.56 -4.06
C ALA A 114 -12.44 2.18 -5.42
N TRP A 115 -11.25 2.74 -5.55
CA TRP A 115 -10.73 3.33 -6.78
C TRP A 115 -10.61 2.28 -7.90
N TYR A 116 -10.09 1.08 -7.60
CA TYR A 116 -9.96 -0.02 -8.54
C TYR A 116 -11.32 -0.44 -9.14
N LEU A 117 -12.35 -0.56 -8.29
CA LEU A 117 -13.71 -0.90 -8.73
C LEU A 117 -14.39 0.26 -9.45
N GLY A 118 -14.03 1.49 -9.19
CA GLY A 118 -14.46 2.65 -9.98
C GLY A 118 -13.98 2.57 -11.43
N ARG A 119 -12.74 2.15 -11.63
CA ARG A 119 -12.12 1.97 -12.96
C ARG A 119 -12.48 0.64 -13.63
N ASN A 120 -12.69 -0.40 -12.83
CA ASN A 120 -12.95 -1.77 -13.29
C ASN A 120 -14.23 -2.33 -12.63
N PRO A 121 -15.41 -1.76 -12.92
CA PRO A 121 -16.62 -2.01 -12.13
C PRO A 121 -17.21 -3.42 -12.27
N SER A 122 -16.76 -4.21 -13.25
CA SER A 122 -17.12 -5.63 -13.43
C SER A 122 -16.14 -6.62 -12.82
N HIS A 123 -15.00 -6.14 -12.28
CA HIS A 123 -13.97 -6.99 -11.72
C HIS A 123 -14.36 -7.52 -10.34
N LYS A 124 -13.71 -8.62 -9.94
CA LYS A 124 -13.87 -9.25 -8.64
C LYS A 124 -12.63 -9.02 -7.79
N VAL A 125 -12.83 -8.43 -6.63
CA VAL A 125 -11.77 -8.17 -5.64
C VAL A 125 -11.94 -9.16 -4.48
N MET A 126 -10.88 -9.88 -4.16
CA MET A 126 -10.79 -10.70 -2.95
C MET A 126 -9.84 -10.01 -1.97
N MET A 127 -10.38 -9.62 -0.82
CA MET A 127 -9.63 -9.00 0.27
C MET A 127 -9.35 -10.00 1.38
N VAL A 128 -8.09 -10.18 1.72
CA VAL A 128 -7.63 -11.15 2.71
C VAL A 128 -6.85 -10.45 3.81
N SER A 129 -7.12 -10.83 5.07
CA SER A 129 -6.33 -10.40 6.21
C SER A 129 -6.14 -11.58 7.18
N HIS A 130 -5.40 -11.39 8.29
CA HIS A 130 -5.18 -12.46 9.28
C HIS A 130 -6.49 -12.95 9.93
N THR A 131 -7.52 -12.09 10.07
CA THR A 131 -8.85 -12.49 10.52
C THR A 131 -9.94 -12.09 9.55
N THR A 132 -11.02 -12.87 9.54
CA THR A 132 -12.22 -12.53 8.75
C THR A 132 -12.85 -11.22 9.22
N ASP A 133 -12.90 -10.96 10.52
CA ASP A 133 -13.52 -9.75 11.08
C ASP A 133 -12.81 -8.48 10.60
N LEU A 134 -11.47 -8.49 10.56
CA LEU A 134 -10.71 -7.35 10.03
C LEU A 134 -10.96 -7.15 8.53
N ALA A 135 -10.92 -8.22 7.75
CA ALA A 135 -11.21 -8.15 6.31
C ALA A 135 -12.62 -7.65 6.03
N VAL A 136 -13.62 -8.08 6.81
CA VAL A 136 -15.01 -7.62 6.73
C VAL A 136 -15.16 -6.16 7.13
N ASP A 137 -14.39 -5.68 8.13
CA ASP A 137 -14.37 -4.25 8.50
C ASP A 137 -13.87 -3.38 7.34
N PHE A 138 -12.80 -3.80 6.65
CA PHE A 138 -12.37 -3.15 5.42
C PHE A 138 -13.46 -3.18 4.35
N GLY A 139 -14.09 -4.33 4.10
CA GLY A 139 -15.17 -4.46 3.12
C GLY A 139 -16.34 -3.54 3.39
N ARG A 140 -16.70 -3.35 4.67
CA ARG A 140 -17.73 -2.39 5.09
C ARG A 140 -17.35 -0.96 4.77
N LYS A 141 -16.09 -0.57 5.04
CA LYS A 141 -15.57 0.78 4.77
C LYS A 141 -15.55 1.08 3.26
N VAL A 142 -15.05 0.12 2.46
CA VAL A 142 -15.05 0.25 0.98
C VAL A 142 -16.47 0.38 0.44
N ARG A 143 -17.40 -0.46 0.90
CA ARG A 143 -18.80 -0.41 0.49
C ARG A 143 -19.43 0.95 0.82
N ASN A 144 -19.22 1.43 2.04
CA ASN A 144 -19.78 2.72 2.47
C ASN A 144 -19.20 3.87 1.64
N LEU A 145 -17.89 3.83 1.34
CA LEU A 145 -17.22 4.83 0.50
C LEU A 145 -17.81 4.88 -0.91
N ILE A 146 -18.11 3.71 -1.52
CA ILE A 146 -18.75 3.64 -2.85
C ILE A 146 -20.17 4.22 -2.84
N ASP A 147 -20.85 4.19 -1.70
CA ASP A 147 -22.20 4.71 -1.52
C ASP A 147 -22.24 6.23 -1.20
N GLU A 148 -21.07 6.87 -1.02
CA GLU A 148 -20.97 8.30 -0.75
C GLU A 148 -21.12 9.15 -2.03
N GLU A 149 -21.67 10.36 -1.88
CA GLU A 149 -21.87 11.32 -2.98
C GLU A 149 -20.53 11.71 -3.62
N VAL A 150 -19.52 11.97 -2.81
CA VAL A 150 -18.17 12.31 -3.28
C VAL A 150 -17.55 11.25 -4.17
N TYR A 151 -17.81 9.96 -3.93
CA TYR A 151 -17.39 8.87 -4.80
C TYR A 151 -18.18 8.89 -6.13
N SER A 152 -19.48 9.10 -6.06
CA SER A 152 -20.35 9.20 -7.24
C SER A 152 -19.98 10.38 -8.14
N ASP A 153 -19.42 11.46 -7.60
CA ASP A 153 -18.88 12.58 -8.37
C ASP A 153 -17.66 12.18 -9.24
N ILE A 154 -16.84 11.25 -8.75
CA ILE A 154 -15.70 10.73 -9.49
C ILE A 154 -16.14 9.62 -10.46
N PHE A 155 -16.95 8.66 -10.00
CA PHE A 155 -17.38 7.48 -10.75
C PHE A 155 -18.92 7.38 -10.84
N PRO A 156 -19.59 8.28 -11.57
CA PRO A 156 -21.06 8.43 -11.52
C PRO A 156 -21.84 7.18 -12.00
N ALA A 157 -21.21 6.34 -12.84
CA ALA A 157 -21.84 5.13 -13.35
C ALA A 157 -21.77 3.95 -12.36
N VAL A 158 -20.84 3.99 -11.39
CA VAL A 158 -20.58 2.85 -10.49
C VAL A 158 -21.39 3.02 -9.21
N LYS A 159 -22.21 2.02 -8.90
CA LYS A 159 -23.07 1.99 -7.71
C LYS A 159 -23.07 0.59 -7.09
N LEU A 160 -23.48 0.49 -5.86
CA LEU A 160 -23.76 -0.80 -5.23
C LEU A 160 -25.00 -1.44 -5.88
N ALA A 161 -24.97 -2.75 -6.07
CA ALA A 161 -26.17 -3.50 -6.47
C ALA A 161 -27.24 -3.43 -5.36
N THR A 162 -28.51 -3.37 -5.75
CA THR A 162 -29.64 -3.11 -4.82
C THR A 162 -29.82 -4.16 -3.73
N ASP A 163 -29.35 -5.39 -3.95
CA ASP A 163 -29.40 -6.52 -3.03
C ASP A 163 -28.11 -6.70 -2.20
N SER A 164 -27.10 -5.85 -2.41
CA SER A 164 -25.77 -5.95 -1.82
C SER A 164 -25.66 -5.27 -0.45
N LYS A 165 -26.17 -5.93 0.61
CA LYS A 165 -26.21 -5.37 1.98
C LYS A 165 -25.16 -5.91 2.93
N SER A 166 -24.48 -7.01 2.61
CA SER A 166 -23.48 -7.62 3.48
C SER A 166 -22.19 -6.78 3.54
N ALA A 167 -21.57 -6.69 4.71
CA ALA A 167 -20.31 -5.97 4.88
C ALA A 167 -19.10 -6.68 4.22
N GLY A 168 -19.07 -8.01 4.33
CA GLY A 168 -17.97 -8.82 3.82
C GLY A 168 -18.13 -9.31 2.38
N ARG A 169 -19.32 -9.09 1.79
CA ARG A 169 -19.59 -9.49 0.40
C ARG A 169 -20.68 -8.62 -0.21
N TRP A 170 -20.33 -7.96 -1.29
CA TRP A 170 -21.25 -7.10 -2.02
C TRP A 170 -20.86 -7.00 -3.50
N ASN A 171 -21.76 -6.51 -4.31
CA ASN A 171 -21.61 -6.42 -5.75
C ASN A 171 -21.80 -4.97 -6.23
N THR A 172 -21.16 -4.64 -7.35
CA THR A 172 -21.45 -3.42 -8.11
C THR A 172 -22.63 -3.66 -9.06
N ASN A 173 -23.24 -2.58 -9.54
CA ASN A 173 -24.29 -2.63 -10.57
C ASN A 173 -23.79 -3.17 -11.94
N PHE A 174 -22.48 -3.32 -12.13
CA PHE A 174 -21.85 -3.94 -13.30
C PHE A 174 -21.49 -5.43 -13.10
N GLY A 175 -21.92 -6.04 -11.99
CA GLY A 175 -21.64 -7.45 -11.68
C GLY A 175 -20.25 -7.71 -11.12
N GLY A 176 -19.48 -6.66 -10.80
CA GLY A 176 -18.26 -6.80 -10.00
C GLY A 176 -18.58 -7.29 -8.60
N GLU A 177 -17.61 -7.93 -7.94
CA GLU A 177 -17.77 -8.48 -6.58
C GLU A 177 -16.62 -8.04 -5.69
N TYR A 178 -16.95 -7.66 -4.46
CA TYR A 178 -15.98 -7.58 -3.36
C TYR A 178 -16.27 -8.71 -2.38
N PHE A 179 -15.24 -9.47 -2.05
CA PHE A 179 -15.32 -10.58 -1.09
C PHE A 179 -14.17 -10.49 -0.09
N ALA A 180 -14.52 -10.42 1.20
CA ALA A 180 -13.59 -10.34 2.32
C ALA A 180 -13.51 -11.67 3.07
N CYS A 181 -12.31 -12.13 3.40
CA CYS A 181 -12.08 -13.32 4.21
C CYS A 181 -10.77 -13.25 4.99
N GLY A 182 -10.67 -14.07 6.04
CA GLY A 182 -9.41 -14.29 6.76
C GLY A 182 -8.59 -15.41 6.15
N ILE A 183 -7.29 -15.44 6.46
CA ILE A 183 -6.42 -16.60 6.18
C ILE A 183 -7.07 -17.88 6.74
N GLY A 184 -7.03 -18.96 5.97
CA GLY A 184 -7.63 -20.24 6.35
C GLY A 184 -9.12 -20.36 6.06
N SER A 185 -9.79 -19.30 5.61
CA SER A 185 -11.22 -19.36 5.25
C SER A 185 -11.48 -20.23 4.03
N SER A 186 -12.70 -20.80 3.96
CA SER A 186 -13.17 -21.49 2.75
C SER A 186 -13.52 -20.48 1.65
N ILE A 187 -12.83 -20.59 0.51
CA ILE A 187 -12.98 -19.71 -0.64
C ILE A 187 -13.36 -20.47 -1.92
N ALA A 188 -13.85 -21.70 -1.77
CA ALA A 188 -14.28 -22.53 -2.89
C ALA A 188 -15.38 -21.82 -3.71
N GLY A 189 -15.30 -21.94 -5.04
CA GLY A 189 -16.28 -21.31 -5.95
C GLY A 189 -16.12 -19.80 -6.12
N ARG A 190 -15.08 -19.16 -5.57
CA ARG A 190 -14.78 -17.74 -5.75
C ARG A 190 -13.77 -17.54 -6.87
N GLY A 191 -13.91 -16.47 -7.64
CA GLY A 191 -12.90 -16.00 -8.60
C GLY A 191 -12.43 -14.59 -8.23
N ALA A 192 -11.19 -14.22 -8.54
CA ALA A 192 -10.65 -12.90 -8.30
C ALA A 192 -9.86 -12.37 -9.50
N HIS A 193 -10.13 -11.13 -9.91
CA HIS A 193 -9.28 -10.37 -10.83
C HIS A 193 -8.18 -9.64 -10.05
N LEU A 194 -8.45 -9.32 -8.78
CA LEU A 194 -7.51 -8.71 -7.85
C LEU A 194 -7.59 -9.43 -6.51
N LEU A 195 -6.47 -9.99 -6.08
CA LEU A 195 -6.27 -10.55 -4.74
C LEU A 195 -5.42 -9.56 -3.93
N LEU A 196 -6.02 -8.97 -2.92
CA LEU A 196 -5.36 -8.09 -1.94
C LEU A 196 -5.14 -8.87 -0.66
N VAL A 197 -3.92 -8.89 -0.16
CA VAL A 197 -3.56 -9.49 1.13
C VAL A 197 -2.95 -8.40 2.01
N ASP A 198 -3.67 -8.00 3.06
CA ASP A 198 -3.22 -6.99 4.03
C ASP A 198 -3.02 -7.63 5.40
N ASP A 199 -1.80 -7.55 5.91
CA ASP A 199 -1.38 -8.10 7.20
C ASP A 199 -1.90 -9.55 7.41
N PRO A 200 -1.37 -10.53 6.67
CA PRO A 200 -1.79 -11.94 6.78
C PRO A 200 -1.42 -12.59 8.11
N HIS A 201 -0.58 -11.94 8.91
CA HIS A 201 -0.07 -12.41 10.20
C HIS A 201 -0.31 -11.35 11.28
N SER A 202 -0.35 -11.80 12.53
CA SER A 202 -0.53 -10.96 13.71
C SER A 202 0.65 -11.11 14.68
N GLU A 203 0.74 -10.17 15.62
CA GLU A 203 1.68 -10.23 16.72
C GLU A 203 1.55 -11.51 17.58
N GLN A 204 0.31 -12.03 17.71
CA GLN A 204 0.03 -13.21 18.50
C GLN A 204 0.69 -14.47 17.93
N ASP A 205 0.87 -14.51 16.60
CA ASP A 205 1.52 -15.63 15.92
C ASP A 205 2.99 -15.77 16.38
N VAL A 206 3.67 -14.63 16.59
CA VAL A 206 5.06 -14.58 17.07
C VAL A 206 5.16 -14.76 18.57
N ILE A 207 4.33 -14.06 19.35
CA ILE A 207 4.36 -14.10 20.83
C ILE A 207 4.13 -15.52 21.34
N ASN A 208 3.24 -16.25 20.71
CA ASN A 208 2.92 -17.63 21.10
C ASN A 208 3.95 -18.67 20.62
N GLY A 209 4.98 -18.27 19.87
CA GLY A 209 5.98 -19.17 19.29
C GLY A 209 5.36 -20.20 18.31
N ASN A 210 4.18 -19.90 17.75
CA ASN A 210 3.46 -20.81 16.85
C ASN A 210 3.87 -20.59 15.39
N PHE A 211 5.12 -20.85 15.06
CA PHE A 211 5.66 -20.63 13.73
C PHE A 211 5.01 -21.48 12.62
N ALA A 212 4.30 -22.55 12.99
CA ALA A 212 3.53 -23.36 12.03
C ALA A 212 2.39 -22.57 11.37
N VAL A 213 1.98 -21.43 11.93
CA VAL A 213 0.97 -20.55 11.33
C VAL A 213 1.46 -19.91 10.02
N PHE A 214 2.75 -19.62 9.92
CA PHE A 214 3.34 -19.05 8.69
C PHE A 214 3.30 -20.04 7.53
N GLU A 215 3.62 -21.31 7.80
CA GLU A 215 3.50 -22.38 6.81
C GLU A 215 2.05 -22.57 6.35
N LYS A 216 1.11 -22.66 7.29
CA LYS A 216 -0.32 -22.81 6.98
C LYS A 216 -0.87 -21.63 6.18
N ALA A 217 -0.43 -20.41 6.48
CA ALA A 217 -0.82 -19.22 5.73
C ALA A 217 -0.29 -19.28 4.28
N TYR A 218 0.95 -19.71 4.09
CA TYR A 218 1.55 -19.88 2.77
C TYR A 218 0.88 -20.99 1.96
N GLU A 219 0.61 -22.15 2.60
CA GLU A 219 -0.14 -23.24 1.97
C GLU A 219 -1.54 -22.79 1.54
N TRP A 220 -2.27 -22.11 2.43
CA TRP A 220 -3.58 -21.58 2.11
C TRP A 220 -3.53 -20.54 0.97
N PHE A 221 -2.51 -19.68 0.99
CA PHE A 221 -2.29 -18.70 -0.07
C PHE A 221 -2.04 -19.39 -1.42
N THR A 222 -1.12 -20.36 -1.49
CA THR A 222 -0.72 -21.02 -2.73
C THR A 222 -1.77 -21.97 -3.27
N PHE A 223 -2.31 -22.87 -2.43
CA PHE A 223 -3.29 -23.88 -2.85
C PHE A 223 -4.73 -23.35 -2.89
N GLY A 224 -5.02 -22.37 -2.07
CA GLY A 224 -6.34 -21.75 -1.96
C GLY A 224 -6.47 -20.47 -2.79
N ALA A 225 -5.96 -19.36 -2.27
CA ALA A 225 -6.24 -18.02 -2.81
C ALA A 225 -5.69 -17.81 -4.22
N ARG A 226 -4.43 -18.18 -4.48
CA ARG A 226 -3.80 -18.04 -5.79
C ARG A 226 -4.56 -18.80 -6.89
N THR A 227 -5.08 -19.98 -6.57
CA THR A 227 -5.84 -20.79 -7.53
C THR A 227 -7.21 -20.21 -7.89
N ARG A 228 -7.63 -19.13 -7.22
CA ARG A 228 -8.88 -18.41 -7.49
C ARG A 228 -8.68 -17.25 -8.46
N LEU A 229 -7.45 -16.95 -8.84
CA LEU A 229 -7.19 -15.89 -9.81
C LEU A 229 -7.80 -16.23 -11.17
N MET A 230 -8.52 -15.27 -11.72
CA MET A 230 -8.99 -15.29 -13.09
C MET A 230 -7.79 -15.10 -14.04
N PRO A 231 -7.91 -15.48 -15.34
CA PRO A 231 -6.87 -15.16 -16.32
C PRO A 231 -6.53 -13.66 -16.30
N GLY A 232 -5.22 -13.35 -16.19
CA GLY A 232 -4.74 -11.98 -15.98
C GLY A 232 -4.97 -11.41 -14.56
N GLY A 233 -5.37 -12.27 -13.61
CA GLY A 233 -5.57 -11.87 -12.23
C GLY A 233 -4.27 -11.47 -11.54
N ARG A 234 -4.37 -10.50 -10.64
CA ARG A 234 -3.27 -9.78 -10.03
C ARG A 234 -3.24 -9.98 -8.52
N VAL A 235 -2.05 -9.89 -7.94
CA VAL A 235 -1.85 -10.05 -6.49
C VAL A 235 -1.05 -8.88 -5.93
N ALA A 236 -1.58 -8.26 -4.88
CA ALA A 236 -0.83 -7.32 -4.06
C ALA A 236 -0.82 -7.83 -2.61
N ILE A 237 0.37 -8.13 -2.10
CA ILE A 237 0.61 -8.48 -0.70
C ILE A 237 1.20 -7.24 -0.03
N VAL A 238 0.55 -6.74 1.02
CA VAL A 238 1.04 -5.60 1.79
C VAL A 238 1.00 -5.97 3.26
N GLN A 239 2.15 -5.96 3.92
CA GLN A 239 2.24 -6.40 5.30
C GLN A 239 3.33 -5.68 6.09
N THR A 240 3.24 -5.79 7.40
CA THR A 240 4.38 -5.61 8.29
C THR A 240 5.11 -6.95 8.42
N ARG A 241 6.45 -6.96 8.37
CA ARG A 241 7.24 -8.19 8.55
C ARG A 241 7.21 -8.62 10.01
N TRP A 242 7.10 -9.93 10.23
CA TRP A 242 7.08 -10.54 11.56
C TRP A 242 8.17 -11.58 11.76
N HIS A 243 8.44 -12.37 10.73
CA HIS A 243 9.36 -13.49 10.79
C HIS A 243 9.99 -13.74 9.41
N MET A 244 11.12 -14.44 9.36
CA MET A 244 11.77 -14.83 8.11
C MET A 244 10.90 -15.73 7.22
N ASP A 245 10.03 -16.54 7.84
CA ASP A 245 9.09 -17.44 7.16
C ASP A 245 7.67 -16.87 7.08
N ASP A 246 7.44 -15.59 7.32
CA ASP A 246 6.16 -14.94 7.04
C ASP A 246 5.83 -14.99 5.54
N LEU A 247 4.65 -14.57 5.14
CA LEU A 247 4.19 -14.74 3.76
C LEU A 247 5.18 -14.13 2.74
N THR A 248 5.73 -12.92 3.00
CA THR A 248 6.77 -12.34 2.14
C THR A 248 8.01 -13.22 2.09
N GLY A 249 8.50 -13.69 3.24
CA GLY A 249 9.69 -14.53 3.30
C GLY A 249 9.52 -15.83 2.52
N ARG A 250 8.35 -16.46 2.62
CA ARG A 250 8.03 -17.70 1.88
C ARG A 250 7.90 -17.46 0.37
N VAL A 251 7.22 -16.40 -0.03
CA VAL A 251 7.11 -16.00 -1.45
C VAL A 251 8.49 -15.69 -2.03
N THR A 252 9.32 -14.91 -1.32
CA THR A 252 10.69 -14.61 -1.76
C THR A 252 11.55 -15.84 -1.92
N LYS A 253 11.46 -16.77 -0.95
CA LYS A 253 12.17 -18.05 -1.00
C LYS A 253 11.76 -18.90 -2.20
N ASP A 254 10.45 -18.96 -2.48
CA ASP A 254 9.93 -19.69 -3.64
C ASP A 254 10.41 -19.08 -4.96
N MET A 255 10.40 -17.75 -5.09
CA MET A 255 10.92 -17.04 -6.28
C MET A 255 12.38 -17.41 -6.57
N VAL A 256 13.22 -17.49 -5.53
CA VAL A 256 14.65 -17.82 -5.68
C VAL A 256 14.84 -19.30 -6.02
N GLN A 257 14.07 -20.20 -5.41
CA GLN A 257 14.20 -21.63 -5.60
C GLN A 257 13.55 -22.14 -6.90
N ASN A 258 12.50 -21.46 -7.35
CA ASN A 258 11.69 -21.83 -8.50
C ASN A 258 11.52 -20.65 -9.47
N PRO A 259 12.47 -20.40 -10.39
CA PRO A 259 12.36 -19.27 -11.34
C PRO A 259 11.10 -19.30 -12.22
N GLY A 260 10.40 -20.42 -12.31
CA GLY A 260 9.11 -20.57 -13.00
C GLY A 260 7.89 -20.26 -12.15
N SER A 261 8.06 -19.94 -10.85
CA SER A 261 6.97 -19.50 -9.98
C SER A 261 6.57 -18.05 -10.26
N ASP A 262 5.49 -17.58 -9.60
CA ASP A 262 5.11 -16.16 -9.65
C ASP A 262 6.29 -15.30 -9.17
N GLN A 263 6.66 -14.30 -9.96
CA GLN A 263 7.75 -13.37 -9.66
C GLN A 263 7.16 -12.07 -9.14
N TYR A 264 7.40 -11.76 -7.87
CA TYR A 264 6.91 -10.56 -7.19
C TYR A 264 7.93 -9.44 -7.24
N GLU A 265 7.49 -8.24 -7.54
CA GLU A 265 8.27 -7.07 -7.21
C GLU A 265 8.13 -6.78 -5.71
N ILE A 266 9.27 -6.77 -5.00
CA ILE A 266 9.30 -6.63 -3.55
C ILE A 266 9.86 -5.26 -3.21
N ILE A 267 9.08 -4.50 -2.41
CA ILE A 267 9.51 -3.20 -1.88
C ILE A 267 9.46 -3.26 -0.35
N GLU A 268 10.54 -2.78 0.27
CA GLU A 268 10.65 -2.70 1.72
C GLU A 268 10.85 -1.25 2.15
N PHE A 269 9.98 -0.80 3.06
CA PHE A 269 10.06 0.54 3.64
C PHE A 269 10.51 0.45 5.10
N PRO A 270 11.79 0.64 5.41
CA PRO A 270 12.22 0.75 6.80
C PRO A 270 11.72 2.05 7.45
N ALA A 271 11.33 2.00 8.72
CA ALA A 271 10.85 3.17 9.46
C ALA A 271 11.92 4.26 9.61
N ILE A 272 13.19 3.85 9.69
CA ILE A 272 14.36 4.73 9.71
C ILE A 272 15.24 4.38 8.53
N LEU A 273 15.51 5.37 7.70
CA LEU A 273 16.36 5.29 6.52
C LEU A 273 17.71 5.94 6.84
N ASP A 274 18.78 5.30 6.40
CA ASP A 274 20.10 5.95 6.33
C ASP A 274 20.16 6.75 5.03
N ALA A 275 20.36 8.04 5.14
CA ALA A 275 20.42 8.97 4.02
C ALA A 275 21.79 9.67 3.99
N GLU A 276 22.34 9.81 2.81
CA GLU A 276 23.53 10.63 2.60
C GLU A 276 23.17 12.11 2.63
N ARG A 277 23.97 12.88 3.34
CA ARG A 277 23.90 14.33 3.37
C ARG A 277 25.30 14.89 3.19
N VAL A 278 25.43 15.86 2.29
CA VAL A 278 26.67 16.64 2.21
C VAL A 278 26.65 17.68 3.32
N ASP A 279 27.67 17.67 4.16
CA ASP A 279 27.87 18.69 5.17
C ASP A 279 28.18 20.03 4.47
N PRO A 280 27.39 21.08 4.70
CA PRO A 280 27.56 22.34 3.99
C PRO A 280 28.86 23.07 4.35
N ASP A 281 29.46 22.78 5.52
CA ASP A 281 30.66 23.46 6.01
C ASP A 281 31.94 22.75 5.59
N THR A 282 31.91 21.41 5.53
CA THR A 282 33.09 20.61 5.19
C THR A 282 33.10 20.04 3.79
N GLY A 283 31.92 19.96 3.14
CA GLY A 283 31.72 19.29 1.85
C GLY A 283 31.81 17.75 1.92
N GLU A 284 31.93 17.18 3.10
CA GLU A 284 32.01 15.74 3.31
C GLU A 284 30.62 15.10 3.29
N THR A 285 30.54 13.87 2.77
CA THR A 285 29.30 13.09 2.83
C THR A 285 29.18 12.45 4.21
N VAL A 286 28.13 12.80 4.95
CA VAL A 286 27.78 12.22 6.24
C VAL A 286 26.50 11.42 6.13
N TYR A 287 26.40 10.31 6.85
CA TYR A 287 25.17 9.52 6.93
C TYR A 287 24.31 10.04 8.06
N VAL A 288 23.06 10.35 7.73
CA VAL A 288 22.05 10.82 8.70
C VAL A 288 20.84 9.91 8.68
N GLN A 289 20.30 9.64 9.85
CA GLN A 289 19.07 8.87 9.97
C GLN A 289 17.84 9.76 9.74
N LYS A 290 16.95 9.31 8.88
CA LYS A 290 15.69 10.00 8.56
C LYS A 290 14.50 9.08 8.79
N PRO A 291 13.41 9.55 9.43
CA PRO A 291 12.16 8.82 9.48
C PRO A 291 11.57 8.61 8.07
N LEU A 292 10.90 7.49 7.86
CA LEU A 292 10.13 7.24 6.64
C LEU A 292 9.01 8.27 6.43
N TRP A 293 8.37 8.68 7.52
CA TRP A 293 7.26 9.63 7.52
C TRP A 293 7.45 10.71 8.60
N PRO A 294 8.35 11.69 8.39
CA PRO A 294 8.71 12.67 9.41
C PRO A 294 7.56 13.56 9.89
N GLU A 295 6.55 13.78 9.03
CA GLU A 295 5.37 14.58 9.36
C GLU A 295 4.42 13.88 10.36
N PHE A 296 4.59 12.58 10.55
CA PHE A 296 3.76 11.76 11.45
C PHE A 296 4.56 11.14 12.60
N PHE A 297 5.76 10.63 12.30
CA PHE A 297 6.71 10.11 13.29
C PHE A 297 8.05 10.79 13.16
N ASP A 298 8.42 11.59 14.17
CA ASP A 298 9.78 12.13 14.28
C ASP A 298 10.80 11.03 14.68
N LEU A 299 12.07 11.30 14.44
CA LEU A 299 13.15 10.36 14.76
C LEU A 299 13.19 10.02 16.25
N ALA A 300 12.93 10.99 17.11
CA ALA A 300 12.95 10.81 18.56
C ALA A 300 11.84 9.85 19.03
N ALA A 301 10.63 9.94 18.44
CA ALA A 301 9.54 9.01 18.72
C ALA A 301 9.90 7.58 18.29
N LEU A 302 10.47 7.42 17.07
CA LEU A 302 10.91 6.11 16.59
C LEU A 302 12.03 5.52 17.45
N MET A 303 12.98 6.34 17.90
CA MET A 303 14.07 5.88 18.79
C MET A 303 13.55 5.47 20.18
N ARG A 304 12.53 6.15 20.72
CA ARG A 304 11.86 5.71 21.96
C ARG A 304 11.17 4.36 21.76
N THR A 305 10.47 4.16 20.65
CA THR A 305 9.86 2.87 20.31
C THR A 305 10.92 1.78 20.18
N LYS A 306 12.03 2.06 19.49
CA LYS A 306 13.17 1.12 19.38
C LYS A 306 13.73 0.71 20.73
N ALA A 307 13.87 1.66 21.66
CA ALA A 307 14.41 1.39 22.99
C ALA A 307 13.44 0.57 23.89
N SER A 308 12.14 0.57 23.57
CA SER A 308 11.10 -0.11 24.36
C SER A 308 10.79 -1.54 23.91
N MET A 309 11.42 -2.03 22.84
CA MET A 309 11.14 -3.36 22.30
C MET A 309 12.43 -4.16 22.03
N PRO A 310 12.35 -5.50 21.98
CA PRO A 310 13.48 -6.35 21.61
C PRO A 310 13.99 -6.01 20.20
N VAL A 311 15.32 -6.10 20.03
CA VAL A 311 15.99 -5.74 18.76
C VAL A 311 15.44 -6.52 17.57
N PHE A 312 15.16 -7.83 17.73
CA PHE A 312 14.63 -8.66 16.65
C PHE A 312 13.23 -8.20 16.21
N GLN A 313 12.36 -7.79 17.15
CA GLN A 313 11.04 -7.26 16.85
C GLN A 313 11.13 -5.89 16.14
N TRP A 314 12.04 -5.03 16.60
CA TRP A 314 12.31 -3.77 15.91
C TRP A 314 12.78 -4.01 14.46
N ASN A 315 13.75 -4.90 14.29
CA ASN A 315 14.27 -5.21 12.96
C ASN A 315 13.19 -5.78 12.03
N ALA A 316 12.36 -6.68 12.53
CA ALA A 316 11.26 -7.24 11.75
C ALA A 316 10.21 -6.18 11.41
N GLN A 317 9.58 -5.58 12.42
CA GLN A 317 8.38 -4.76 12.22
C GLN A 317 8.68 -3.35 11.72
N TYR A 318 9.77 -2.73 12.19
CA TYR A 318 10.10 -1.35 11.84
C TYR A 318 11.13 -1.22 10.75
N GLN A 319 12.10 -2.14 10.65
CA GLN A 319 13.09 -2.11 9.58
C GLN A 319 12.79 -3.09 8.45
N GLN A 320 11.71 -3.85 8.52
CA GLN A 320 11.28 -4.87 7.55
C GLN A 320 12.33 -5.95 7.29
N SER A 321 13.26 -6.14 8.21
CA SER A 321 14.39 -7.07 8.12
C SER A 321 14.35 -8.06 9.29
N PRO A 322 13.46 -9.07 9.26
CA PRO A 322 13.41 -10.08 10.29
C PRO A 322 14.72 -10.87 10.33
N THR A 323 15.29 -11.00 11.51
CA THR A 323 16.53 -11.75 11.75
C THR A 323 16.24 -13.03 12.49
N ALA A 324 17.00 -14.08 12.21
CA ALA A 324 16.88 -15.38 12.86
C ALA A 324 17.53 -15.39 14.25
N GLU A 325 17.19 -14.46 15.14
CA GLU A 325 17.84 -14.39 16.47
C GLU A 325 17.61 -15.65 17.32
N GLU A 326 16.49 -16.36 17.12
CA GLU A 326 16.26 -17.65 17.78
C GLU A 326 17.03 -18.82 17.13
N ALA A 327 17.47 -18.66 15.90
CA ALA A 327 18.29 -19.64 15.18
C ALA A 327 19.79 -19.37 15.29
N ALA A 328 20.21 -18.30 15.93
CA ALA A 328 21.63 -18.06 16.20
C ALA A 328 22.13 -19.11 17.20
N ILE A 329 22.96 -20.03 16.70
CA ILE A 329 23.64 -21.05 17.52
C ILE A 329 24.46 -20.37 18.64
N VAL A 330 24.90 -19.12 18.40
CA VAL A 330 25.63 -18.30 19.36
C VAL A 330 24.78 -17.06 19.67
N LYS A 331 24.22 -16.98 20.88
CA LYS A 331 23.44 -15.81 21.33
C LYS A 331 24.37 -14.63 21.59
N ARG A 332 23.90 -13.40 21.26
CA ARG A 332 24.70 -12.18 21.44
C ARG A 332 25.17 -12.00 22.88
N ASP A 333 24.35 -12.36 23.86
CA ASP A 333 24.67 -12.30 25.29
C ASP A 333 25.81 -13.26 25.69
N TRP A 334 26.17 -14.19 24.84
CA TRP A 334 27.29 -15.11 25.03
C TRP A 334 28.64 -14.52 24.58
N TRP A 335 28.60 -13.43 23.82
CA TRP A 335 29.81 -12.74 23.38
C TRP A 335 30.40 -11.98 24.57
N GLN A 336 31.63 -12.34 24.94
CA GLN A 336 32.43 -11.59 25.90
C GLN A 336 33.41 -10.75 25.12
N ILE A 337 33.39 -9.43 25.36
CA ILE A 337 34.37 -8.54 24.77
C ILE A 337 35.65 -8.64 25.60
N TRP A 338 36.72 -8.95 24.93
CA TRP A 338 38.03 -8.90 25.56
C TRP A 338 38.53 -7.45 25.55
N ASP A 339 38.72 -6.89 26.75
CA ASP A 339 39.04 -5.48 26.98
C ASP A 339 40.52 -5.22 27.31
N GLN A 340 41.37 -6.25 27.16
CA GLN A 340 42.83 -6.13 27.41
C GLN A 340 43.59 -5.96 26.08
N ASP A 341 44.72 -5.25 26.14
CA ASP A 341 45.58 -4.92 24.97
C ASP A 341 46.23 -6.13 24.28
N SER A 342 46.23 -7.30 24.91
CA SER A 342 46.76 -8.54 24.34
C SER A 342 45.75 -9.67 24.38
N PRO A 343 45.71 -10.52 23.34
CA PRO A 343 44.76 -11.66 23.33
C PRO A 343 45.06 -12.65 24.48
N PRO A 344 44.06 -13.39 24.96
CA PRO A 344 44.26 -14.39 25.99
C PRO A 344 45.26 -15.46 25.53
N HIS A 345 45.97 -16.06 26.48
CA HIS A 345 46.89 -17.17 26.18
C HIS A 345 46.02 -18.39 25.77
N CYS A 346 46.13 -18.78 24.49
CA CYS A 346 45.37 -19.90 23.93
C CYS A 346 46.32 -21.06 23.60
N GLU A 347 45.90 -22.30 23.93
CA GLU A 347 46.65 -23.50 23.46
C GLU A 347 46.46 -23.74 21.95
N TYR A 348 45.28 -23.33 21.41
CA TYR A 348 44.96 -23.45 19.98
C TYR A 348 44.24 -22.21 19.49
N ILE A 349 44.47 -21.83 18.23
CA ILE A 349 43.69 -20.85 17.49
C ILE A 349 43.09 -21.55 16.28
N ILE A 350 41.75 -21.65 16.22
CA ILE A 350 41.03 -22.20 15.07
C ILE A 350 40.43 -21.04 14.31
N MET A 351 40.76 -20.90 13.05
CA MET A 351 40.13 -19.94 12.15
C MET A 351 39.35 -20.71 11.10
N SER A 352 38.02 -20.42 11.02
CA SER A 352 37.14 -20.89 9.95
C SER A 352 36.90 -19.72 8.99
N LEU A 353 37.12 -19.93 7.70
CA LEU A 353 36.84 -19.00 6.62
C LEU A 353 35.47 -19.35 5.99
#